data_233989e8188d3ceba8ccc9faf90f9741
#
_entry.id   233989e8188d3ceba8ccc9faf90f9741
#
_cell.length_a   1.000
_cell.length_b   1.000
_cell.length_c   1.000
_cell.angle_alpha   90.00
_cell.angle_beta   90.00
_cell.angle_gamma   90.00
#
_symmetry.space_group_name_H-M   'P 1'
#
loop_
_entity.id
_entity.type
_entity.pdbx_description
1 polymer ?
#
loop_
_entity_poly.entity_id
_entity_poly.type
_entity_poly.pdbx_seq_one_letter_code
_entity_poly.pdbx_strand_id
1 'polypeptide(L)'
;MNKIRLVVASLLLGAATGFAQKPFNASGTGNPIIPGYFADPTVKKFGDTYYMYATTDGSGAGFGPAQVWTSKDFVNWTLMPMNWPDSHWIWAPDVMQHTDGNYYYFYCQPCMIHCGVSE
;
A
#
# COMPACT_ATOMS: atom_id res chain seq x y z
N MET A 1 -33.76 -64.66 26.12
CA MET A 1 -33.10 -64.19 24.89
C MET A 1 -33.06 -62.65 24.98
N ASN A 2 -31.95 -62.08 25.45
CA ASN A 2 -31.80 -60.63 25.59
C ASN A 2 -31.26 -60.07 24.29
N LYS A 3 -32.02 -59.15 23.68
CA LYS A 3 -31.60 -58.43 22.48
C LYS A 3 -30.78 -57.19 22.88
N ILE A 4 -29.49 -57.23 22.60
CA ILE A 4 -28.60 -56.09 22.75
C ILE A 4 -28.91 -55.14 21.62
N ARG A 5 -29.36 -53.91 21.92
CA ARG A 5 -29.51 -52.80 20.96
C ARG A 5 -28.19 -52.04 20.93
N LEU A 6 -27.50 -52.18 19.80
CA LEU A 6 -26.30 -51.41 19.51
C LEU A 6 -26.75 -49.97 19.12
N VAL A 7 -26.45 -49.00 19.98
CA VAL A 7 -26.64 -47.57 19.68
C VAL A 7 -25.37 -47.11 18.99
N VAL A 8 -25.45 -46.89 17.69
CA VAL A 8 -24.36 -46.27 16.92
C VAL A 8 -24.50 -44.75 17.13
N ALA A 9 -23.64 -44.20 17.97
CA ALA A 9 -23.52 -42.75 18.12
C ALA A 9 -22.70 -42.23 16.92
N SER A 10 -23.39 -41.61 15.97
CA SER A 10 -22.74 -40.90 14.88
C SER A 10 -22.12 -39.61 15.41
N LEU A 11 -20.81 -39.58 15.61
CA LEU A 11 -20.06 -38.37 15.86
C LEU A 11 -20.05 -37.56 14.55
N LEU A 12 -20.87 -36.52 14.46
CA LEU A 12 -20.74 -35.47 13.47
C LEU A 12 -19.51 -34.63 13.83
N LEU A 13 -18.35 -34.98 13.22
CA LEU A 13 -17.21 -34.04 13.19
C LEU A 13 -17.60 -32.86 12.32
N GLY A 14 -18.07 -31.81 12.94
CA GLY A 14 -18.20 -30.51 12.29
C GLY A 14 -16.79 -30.01 11.96
N ALA A 15 -16.41 -30.09 10.69
CA ALA A 15 -15.23 -29.41 10.19
C ALA A 15 -15.50 -27.91 10.33
N ALA A 16 -15.03 -27.30 11.42
CA ALA A 16 -14.92 -25.88 11.52
C ALA A 16 -13.88 -25.45 10.46
N THR A 17 -14.35 -24.98 9.31
CA THR A 17 -13.50 -24.26 8.36
C THR A 17 -13.12 -22.94 9.02
N GLY A 18 -12.10 -23.00 9.85
CA GLY A 18 -11.46 -21.80 10.36
C GLY A 18 -10.89 -21.08 9.15
N PHE A 19 -11.49 -19.94 8.78
CA PHE A 19 -10.85 -19.02 7.86
C PHE A 19 -9.56 -18.57 8.55
N ALA A 20 -8.43 -19.13 8.11
CA ALA A 20 -7.14 -18.68 8.59
C ALA A 20 -7.00 -17.21 8.19
N GLN A 21 -7.05 -16.34 9.18
CA GLN A 21 -6.85 -14.92 8.96
C GLN A 21 -5.45 -14.75 8.40
N LYS A 22 -5.33 -14.11 7.24
CA LYS A 22 -4.02 -13.82 6.64
C LYS A 22 -3.20 -13.01 7.64
N PRO A 23 -1.90 -13.28 7.77
CA PRO A 23 -1.03 -12.43 8.57
C PRO A 23 -1.19 -10.97 8.13
N PHE A 24 -1.23 -10.06 9.08
CA PHE A 24 -1.50 -8.65 8.81
C PHE A 24 -0.50 -8.00 7.83
N ASN A 25 0.69 -8.57 7.70
CA ASN A 25 1.75 -8.16 6.79
C ASN A 25 1.85 -9.02 5.51
N ALA A 26 0.91 -9.93 5.28
CA ALA A 26 0.93 -10.72 4.05
C ALA A 26 0.41 -9.89 2.86
N SER A 27 1.00 -10.11 1.69
CA SER A 27 0.54 -9.46 0.45
C SER A 27 -0.97 -9.71 0.25
N GLY A 28 -1.70 -8.64 -0.09
CA GLY A 28 -3.14 -8.69 -0.31
C GLY A 28 -4.00 -8.71 0.95
N THR A 29 -3.43 -8.47 2.15
CA THR A 29 -4.21 -8.24 3.38
C THR A 29 -4.71 -6.81 3.49
N GLY A 30 -4.18 -5.91 2.65
CA GLY A 30 -4.48 -4.48 2.69
C GLY A 30 -3.75 -3.72 3.81
N ASN A 31 -2.96 -4.41 4.65
CA ASN A 31 -2.17 -3.75 5.69
C ASN A 31 -0.92 -4.58 6.04
N PRO A 32 0.30 -4.05 5.86
CA PRO A 32 0.56 -2.76 5.21
C PRO A 32 0.20 -2.80 3.73
N ILE A 33 -0.29 -1.68 3.21
CA ILE A 33 -0.60 -1.53 1.76
C ILE A 33 0.67 -1.75 0.94
N ILE A 34 1.78 -1.18 1.41
CA ILE A 34 3.10 -1.31 0.81
C ILE A 34 4.07 -1.79 1.90
N PRO A 35 4.83 -2.87 1.65
CA PRO A 35 5.82 -3.33 2.61
C PRO A 35 6.99 -2.35 2.66
N GLY A 36 7.41 -1.98 3.88
CA GLY A 36 8.54 -1.11 4.12
C GLY A 36 8.28 -0.10 5.22
N TYR A 37 9.23 0.81 5.38
CA TYR A 37 9.16 1.91 6.35
C TYR A 37 8.98 3.21 5.57
N PHE A 38 7.77 3.70 5.52
CA PHE A 38 7.41 4.94 4.86
C PHE A 38 6.62 5.81 5.82
N ALA A 39 6.84 7.12 5.74
CA ALA A 39 6.10 8.11 6.52
C ALA A 39 5.33 9.05 5.58
N ASP A 40 4.40 9.81 6.14
CA ASP A 40 3.69 10.90 5.47
C ASP A 40 3.07 10.53 4.12
N PRO A 41 2.37 9.39 4.00
CA PRO A 41 1.82 8.99 2.71
C PRO A 41 0.70 9.92 2.28
N THR A 42 0.71 10.29 1.00
CA THR A 42 -0.42 10.94 0.34
C THR A 42 -0.91 10.05 -0.80
N VAL A 43 -2.24 10.01 -1.00
CA VAL A 43 -2.84 9.29 -2.10
C VAL A 43 -3.74 10.22 -2.90
N LYS A 44 -3.51 10.27 -4.19
CA LYS A 44 -4.33 11.04 -5.15
C LYS A 44 -4.95 10.10 -6.17
N LYS A 45 -6.11 10.48 -6.67
CA LYS A 45 -6.74 9.79 -7.81
C LYS A 45 -6.79 10.73 -9.00
N PHE A 46 -6.10 10.35 -10.07
CA PHE A 46 -6.14 11.06 -11.34
C PHE A 46 -6.70 10.10 -12.40
N GLY A 47 -7.81 10.50 -12.99
CA GLY A 47 -8.56 9.60 -13.87
C GLY A 47 -9.05 8.35 -13.13
N ASP A 48 -8.66 7.19 -13.62
CA ASP A 48 -9.00 5.87 -13.06
C ASP A 48 -7.89 5.25 -12.21
N THR A 49 -6.80 5.99 -11.96
CA THR A 49 -5.60 5.49 -11.29
C THR A 49 -5.37 6.21 -9.97
N TYR A 50 -5.05 5.44 -8.94
CA TYR A 50 -4.55 5.93 -7.67
C TYR A 50 -3.03 6.02 -7.73
N TYR A 51 -2.50 7.10 -7.16
CA TYR A 51 -1.07 7.39 -7.04
C TYR A 51 -0.77 7.63 -5.57
N MET A 52 0.17 6.86 -5.03
CA MET A 52 0.61 7.02 -3.65
C MET A 52 2.06 7.46 -3.64
N TYR A 53 2.32 8.52 -2.90
CA TYR A 53 3.65 9.06 -2.63
C TYR A 53 3.90 8.97 -1.14
N ALA A 54 5.15 8.79 -0.75
CA ALA A 54 5.53 8.74 0.64
C ALA A 54 6.95 9.26 0.84
N THR A 55 7.26 9.62 2.06
CA THR A 55 8.61 10.00 2.47
C THR A 55 9.60 8.90 2.16
N THR A 56 10.71 9.26 1.54
CA THR A 56 11.90 8.43 1.37
C THR A 56 13.07 9.08 2.11
N ASP A 57 13.52 8.51 3.21
CA ASP A 57 14.55 9.10 4.06
C ASP A 57 15.71 8.18 4.39
N GLY A 58 15.93 7.22 3.56
CA GLY A 58 17.24 6.70 3.41
C GLY A 58 17.60 5.44 4.14
N SER A 59 16.68 4.69 4.74
CA SER A 59 17.03 3.37 5.26
C SER A 59 15.97 2.32 4.98
N GLY A 60 16.39 1.09 4.73
CA GLY A 60 15.48 -0.01 4.44
C GLY A 60 14.72 0.17 3.14
N ALA A 61 13.46 -0.23 3.10
CA ALA A 61 12.62 -0.15 1.91
C ALA A 61 12.16 1.29 1.55
N GLY A 62 12.37 2.25 2.45
CA GLY A 62 12.18 3.68 2.19
C GLY A 62 13.41 4.38 1.62
N PHE A 63 14.43 3.61 1.27
CA PHE A 63 15.66 4.15 0.71
C PHE A 63 15.53 4.37 -0.80
N GLY A 64 16.15 5.41 -1.29
CA GLY A 64 16.25 5.65 -2.72
C GLY A 64 15.63 6.98 -3.17
N PRO A 65 15.62 7.19 -4.48
CA PRO A 65 15.05 8.38 -5.08
C PRO A 65 13.52 8.43 -4.89
N ALA A 66 12.92 9.53 -5.32
CA ALA A 66 11.48 9.68 -5.34
C ALA A 66 10.80 8.50 -6.07
N GLN A 67 9.76 8.00 -5.48
CA GLN A 67 9.02 6.84 -5.95
C GLN A 67 7.52 7.14 -5.92
N VAL A 68 6.78 6.49 -6.80
CA VAL A 68 5.33 6.50 -6.77
C VAL A 68 4.81 5.07 -6.91
N TRP A 69 3.81 4.73 -6.15
CA TRP A 69 3.07 3.49 -6.32
C TRP A 69 1.74 3.80 -6.99
N THR A 70 1.40 3.00 -7.98
CA THR A 70 0.15 3.15 -8.72
C THR A 70 -0.76 1.96 -8.52
N SER A 71 -2.06 2.20 -8.48
CA SER A 71 -3.08 1.15 -8.39
C SER A 71 -4.35 1.53 -9.14
N LYS A 72 -5.05 0.53 -9.66
CA LYS A 72 -6.39 0.69 -10.25
C LYS A 72 -7.51 0.35 -9.26
N ASP A 73 -7.20 -0.42 -8.23
CA ASP A 73 -8.19 -1.03 -7.32
C ASP A 73 -7.93 -0.70 -5.84
N PHE A 74 -6.89 0.08 -5.54
CA PHE A 74 -6.44 0.41 -4.18
C PHE A 74 -5.93 -0.80 -3.36
N VAL A 75 -5.77 -1.95 -3.99
CA VAL A 75 -5.32 -3.20 -3.36
C VAL A 75 -3.99 -3.66 -3.93
N ASN A 76 -3.89 -3.67 -5.26
CA ASN A 76 -2.71 -4.09 -5.97
C ASN A 76 -1.91 -2.86 -6.40
N TRP A 77 -0.70 -2.72 -5.84
CA TRP A 77 0.15 -1.57 -6.05
C TRP A 77 1.40 -1.94 -6.83
N THR A 78 1.74 -1.13 -7.81
CA THR A 78 2.95 -1.26 -8.63
C THR A 78 3.86 -0.07 -8.35
N LEU A 79 5.11 -0.37 -8.02
CA LEU A 79 6.15 0.66 -7.86
C LEU A 79 6.57 1.18 -9.23
N MET A 80 6.53 2.49 -9.38
CA MET A 80 7.00 3.20 -10.58
C MET A 80 8.11 4.16 -10.19
N PRO A 81 9.25 4.12 -10.89
CA PRO A 81 10.30 5.11 -10.68
C PRO A 81 9.82 6.49 -11.14
N MET A 82 10.23 7.52 -10.43
CA MET A 82 10.07 8.90 -10.87
C MET A 82 11.38 9.40 -11.48
N ASN A 83 11.28 10.27 -12.46
CA ASN A 83 12.43 10.89 -13.11
C ASN A 83 12.90 12.18 -12.40
N TRP A 84 12.15 12.63 -11.42
CA TRP A 84 12.43 13.80 -10.60
C TRP A 84 11.66 13.73 -9.27
N PRO A 85 12.20 14.21 -8.17
CA PRO A 85 13.55 14.76 -8.01
C PRO A 85 14.61 13.66 -7.93
N ASP A 86 15.82 14.00 -8.34
CA ASP A 86 16.99 13.15 -8.15
C ASP A 86 17.58 13.37 -6.76
N SER A 87 16.84 12.89 -5.75
CA SER A 87 17.21 13.03 -4.35
C SER A 87 16.79 11.81 -3.56
N HIS A 88 17.55 11.50 -2.51
CA HIS A 88 17.25 10.40 -1.59
C HIS A 88 16.38 10.82 -0.41
N TRP A 89 16.16 12.10 -0.19
CA TRP A 89 15.41 12.63 0.95
C TRP A 89 14.23 13.44 0.44
N ILE A 90 13.13 12.76 0.23
CA ILE A 90 11.87 13.34 -0.21
C ILE A 90 10.91 13.21 0.95
N TRP A 91 10.66 14.29 1.66
CA TRP A 91 9.83 14.28 2.86
C TRP A 91 8.45 14.86 2.60
N ALA A 92 7.44 14.21 3.16
CA ALA A 92 6.04 14.62 3.12
C ALA A 92 5.60 15.09 1.73
N PRO A 93 5.74 14.24 0.69
CA PRO A 93 5.39 14.62 -0.66
C PRO A 93 3.88 14.78 -0.83
N ASP A 94 3.48 15.72 -1.66
CA ASP A 94 2.10 15.86 -2.12
C ASP A 94 2.04 16.22 -3.60
N VAL A 95 0.93 15.88 -4.25
CA VAL A 95 0.69 16.18 -5.66
C VAL A 95 -0.69 16.78 -5.84
N MET A 96 -0.78 17.80 -6.66
CA MET A 96 -2.06 18.34 -7.10
C MET A 96 -2.08 18.50 -8.62
N GLN A 97 -3.24 18.28 -9.21
CA GLN A 97 -3.51 18.73 -10.57
C GLN A 97 -4.14 20.12 -10.51
N HIS A 98 -3.56 21.07 -11.22
CA HIS A 98 -4.05 22.43 -11.30
C HIS A 98 -4.99 22.61 -12.50
N THR A 99 -5.71 23.73 -12.52
CA THR A 99 -6.68 24.04 -13.59
C THR A 99 -6.06 24.29 -14.97
N ASP A 100 -4.75 24.49 -15.03
CA ASP A 100 -3.97 24.56 -16.28
C ASP A 100 -3.69 23.17 -16.91
N GLY A 101 -4.10 22.10 -16.21
CA GLY A 101 -3.89 20.72 -16.64
C GLY A 101 -2.61 20.10 -16.11
N ASN A 102 -1.69 20.87 -15.61
CA ASN A 102 -0.39 20.41 -15.13
C ASN A 102 -0.49 19.78 -13.74
N TYR A 103 0.49 18.94 -13.42
CA TYR A 103 0.66 18.34 -12.10
C TYR A 103 1.80 19.01 -11.37
N TYR A 104 1.56 19.38 -10.13
CA TYR A 104 2.51 20.04 -9.25
C TYR A 104 2.87 19.07 -8.13
N TYR A 105 4.16 18.70 -8.04
CA TYR A 105 4.70 17.82 -7.01
C TYR A 105 5.45 18.66 -5.99
N PHE A 106 5.04 18.58 -4.75
CA PHE A 106 5.65 19.28 -3.61
C PHE A 106 6.33 18.29 -2.71
N TYR A 107 7.48 18.63 -2.17
CA TYR A 107 8.15 17.87 -1.13
C TYR A 107 9.05 18.76 -0.30
N CYS A 108 9.35 18.32 0.92
CA CYS A 108 10.35 18.94 1.77
C CYS A 108 11.67 18.19 1.63
N GLN A 109 12.75 18.93 1.48
CA GLN A 109 14.12 18.43 1.56
C GLN A 109 14.92 19.38 2.44
N PRO A 110 15.72 18.91 3.40
CA PRO A 110 15.77 19.39 4.77
C PRO A 110 15.46 20.88 4.88
N CYS A 111 14.34 21.17 5.52
CA CYS A 111 13.88 22.53 5.87
C CYS A 111 13.50 23.46 4.71
N MET A 112 13.37 22.95 3.48
CA MET A 112 12.91 23.71 2.32
C MET A 112 11.81 22.95 1.58
N ILE A 113 10.80 23.68 1.12
CA ILE A 113 9.77 23.14 0.24
C ILE A 113 10.21 23.34 -1.22
N HIS A 114 10.18 22.25 -1.97
CA HIS A 114 10.45 22.21 -3.39
C HIS A 114 9.15 21.97 -4.15
N CYS A 115 9.07 22.48 -5.37
CA CYS A 115 7.96 22.24 -6.27
C CYS A 115 8.49 21.93 -7.67
N GLY A 116 8.02 20.83 -8.23
CA GLY A 116 8.22 20.48 -9.63
C GLY A 116 6.91 20.45 -10.39
N VAL A 117 6.99 20.62 -11.69
CA VAL A 117 5.84 20.61 -12.59
C VAL A 117 6.03 19.54 -13.64
N SER A 118 4.99 18.77 -13.91
CA SER A 118 4.92 17.78 -14.98
C SER A 118 3.72 18.08 -15.87
N GLU A 119 3.96 18.12 -17.15
CA GLU A 119 2.92 18.23 -18.18
C GLU A 119 2.29 16.86 -18.51
#